data_5558ad5148cbf2761950c699acf97ed8
#
_entry.id   5558ad5148cbf2761950c699acf97ed8
#
_cell.length_a   1.000
_cell.length_b   1.000
_cell.length_c   1.000
_cell.angle_alpha   90.00
_cell.angle_beta   90.00
_cell.angle_gamma   90.00
#
_symmetry.space_group_name_H-M   'P 1'
#
loop_
_entity.id
_entity.type
_entity.pdbx_description
1 polymer ?
#
loop_
_entity_poly.entity_id
_entity_poly.type
_entity_poly.pdbx_seq_one_letter_code
_entity_poly.pdbx_strand_id
1 'polypeptide(L)'
;RDRDHWRGRARALAVTLAAFALASFAIEAVFHQPWLYLATLVAAAFSLTLLGAISTRYQAIAYATLIICIYTSITVDQQAHALAGPFWWQPMLLLAGAAWYGLLSVVWCVLFPNQPVQQFLARLYDELGRYLRLKSQMFEPVRGINMEARRLTLAQANSRVVAALNAAKDGLFNRMTRGIRPTRRINRYLTLYFIAQDIHERASSSHDSYEQLTDTFFHSDVMFRCQRVLALQGHACHELAQAIRVRQPYVKGEASALALVDLQASLSWLRGMPGTLEQPIWRQLLRSLVALARNLATLEDQLGQASA
;
A
#
# COMPACT_ATOMS: atom_id res chain seq x y z
N ARG A 1 4.36 11.52 12.98
CA ARG A 1 5.78 11.10 13.07
C ARG A 1 6.06 9.99 14.09
N ASP A 2 5.14 9.67 15.02
CA ASP A 2 5.33 8.67 16.09
C ASP A 2 4.54 7.36 15.91
N ARG A 3 4.01 7.10 14.71
CA ARG A 3 3.04 6.02 14.48
C ARG A 3 3.56 4.61 14.75
N ASP A 4 4.87 4.35 14.61
CA ASP A 4 5.43 2.99 14.65
C ASP A 4 6.35 2.68 15.82
N HIS A 5 6.53 3.59 16.75
CA HIS A 5 7.34 3.35 17.95
C HIS A 5 6.43 3.05 19.14
N TRP A 6 6.82 2.05 19.98
CA TRP A 6 6.08 1.70 21.20
C TRP A 6 5.78 2.92 22.09
N ARG A 7 6.72 3.88 22.22
CA ARG A 7 6.53 5.14 22.95
C ARG A 7 5.41 6.02 22.34
N GLY A 8 5.33 6.09 21.02
CA GLY A 8 4.27 6.84 20.35
C GLY A 8 2.90 6.17 20.52
N ARG A 9 2.86 4.83 20.54
CA ARG A 9 1.63 4.08 20.86
C ARG A 9 1.24 4.22 22.31
N ALA A 10 2.21 4.15 23.24
CA ALA A 10 1.97 4.36 24.66
C ALA A 10 1.45 5.76 24.96
N ARG A 11 2.04 6.82 24.35
CA ARG A 11 1.51 8.19 24.47
C ARG A 11 0.09 8.32 23.91
N ALA A 12 -0.19 7.68 22.75
CA ALA A 12 -1.54 7.69 22.20
C ALA A 12 -2.52 6.98 23.13
N LEU A 13 -2.15 5.84 23.66
CA LEU A 13 -2.95 5.12 24.66
C LEU A 13 -3.25 5.99 25.86
N ALA A 14 -2.23 6.67 26.41
CA ALA A 14 -2.40 7.57 27.55
C ALA A 14 -3.37 8.72 27.22
N VAL A 15 -3.23 9.35 26.03
CA VAL A 15 -4.15 10.42 25.59
C VAL A 15 -5.57 9.87 25.39
N THR A 16 -5.71 8.67 24.79
CA THR A 16 -7.01 8.04 24.59
C THR A 16 -7.68 7.73 25.93
N LEU A 17 -6.97 7.13 26.87
CA LEU A 17 -7.49 6.82 28.20
C LEU A 17 -7.88 8.09 28.96
N ALA A 18 -7.06 9.14 28.88
CA ALA A 18 -7.38 10.43 29.50
C ALA A 18 -8.64 11.06 28.86
N ALA A 19 -8.77 11.03 27.53
CA ALA A 19 -9.95 11.52 26.85
C ALA A 19 -11.22 10.72 27.22
N PHE A 20 -11.11 9.38 27.28
CA PHE A 20 -12.21 8.51 27.68
C PHE A 20 -12.62 8.73 29.14
N ALA A 21 -11.65 8.85 30.05
CA ALA A 21 -11.90 9.15 31.46
C ALA A 21 -12.62 10.50 31.60
N LEU A 22 -12.05 11.55 30.99
CA LEU A 22 -12.65 12.90 31.05
C LEU A 22 -14.09 12.89 30.53
N ALA A 23 -14.33 12.26 29.38
CA ALA A 23 -15.63 12.18 28.75
C ALA A 23 -16.65 11.40 29.61
N SER A 24 -16.26 10.20 30.08
CA SER A 24 -17.16 9.35 30.90
C SER A 24 -17.53 10.02 32.22
N PHE A 25 -16.55 10.52 32.98
CA PHE A 25 -16.81 11.17 34.26
C PHE A 25 -17.55 12.51 34.10
N ALA A 26 -17.23 13.28 33.05
CA ALA A 26 -17.96 14.54 32.78
C ALA A 26 -19.44 14.29 32.47
N ILE A 27 -19.74 13.32 31.61
CA ILE A 27 -21.13 12.95 31.28
C ILE A 27 -21.88 12.49 32.54
N GLU A 28 -21.27 11.59 33.33
CA GLU A 28 -21.91 11.04 34.52
C GLU A 28 -22.17 12.10 35.59
N ALA A 29 -21.27 13.05 35.79
CA ALA A 29 -21.42 14.14 36.74
C ALA A 29 -22.54 15.10 36.38
N VAL A 30 -22.80 15.36 35.08
CA VAL A 30 -23.76 16.37 34.62
C VAL A 30 -25.09 15.75 34.14
N PHE A 31 -25.20 14.44 34.06
CA PHE A 31 -26.34 13.74 33.47
C PHE A 31 -27.68 14.14 34.10
N HIS A 32 -27.73 14.33 35.42
CA HIS A 32 -28.94 14.67 36.15
C HIS A 32 -29.39 16.14 35.96
N GLN A 33 -28.59 16.99 35.29
CA GLN A 33 -28.91 18.38 35.03
C GLN A 33 -29.02 18.64 33.50
N PRO A 34 -30.23 18.65 32.93
CA PRO A 34 -30.42 18.58 31.47
C PRO A 34 -29.74 19.70 30.71
N TRP A 35 -29.69 20.93 31.25
CA TRP A 35 -29.01 22.05 30.57
C TRP A 35 -27.48 21.92 30.59
N LEU A 36 -26.90 21.48 31.71
CA LEU A 36 -25.47 21.24 31.80
C LEU A 36 -25.06 20.05 30.95
N TYR A 37 -25.86 18.99 30.92
CA TYR A 37 -25.65 17.84 30.07
C TYR A 37 -25.61 18.24 28.59
N LEU A 38 -26.60 19.00 28.11
CA LEU A 38 -26.67 19.48 26.74
C LEU A 38 -25.43 20.36 26.40
N ALA A 39 -25.10 21.32 27.27
CA ALA A 39 -23.95 22.20 27.09
C ALA A 39 -22.62 21.40 27.03
N THR A 40 -22.44 20.40 27.90
CA THR A 40 -21.25 19.53 27.92
C THR A 40 -21.16 18.70 26.67
N LEU A 41 -22.26 18.17 26.17
CA LEU A 41 -22.31 17.35 24.97
C LEU A 41 -21.96 18.17 23.72
N VAL A 42 -22.47 19.39 23.60
CA VAL A 42 -22.15 20.34 22.53
C VAL A 42 -20.69 20.76 22.61
N ALA A 43 -20.18 21.11 23.78
CA ALA A 43 -18.79 21.48 23.99
C ALA A 43 -17.83 20.31 23.67
N ALA A 44 -18.18 19.08 24.08
CA ALA A 44 -17.42 17.88 23.75
C ALA A 44 -17.40 17.62 22.23
N ALA A 45 -18.56 17.67 21.58
CA ALA A 45 -18.64 17.49 20.13
C ALA A 45 -17.81 18.52 19.36
N PHE A 46 -17.90 19.79 19.76
CA PHE A 46 -17.14 20.87 19.13
C PHE A 46 -15.62 20.73 19.34
N SER A 47 -15.18 20.54 20.58
CA SER A 47 -13.76 20.43 20.92
C SER A 47 -13.10 19.18 20.32
N LEU A 48 -13.79 18.04 20.35
CA LEU A 48 -13.32 16.80 19.75
C LEU A 48 -13.26 16.87 18.22
N THR A 49 -14.21 17.54 17.58
CA THR A 49 -14.17 17.78 16.12
C THR A 49 -12.99 18.63 15.74
N LEU A 50 -12.70 19.71 16.45
CA LEU A 50 -11.52 20.55 16.26
C LEU A 50 -10.22 19.77 16.48
N LEU A 51 -10.15 18.94 17.52
CA LEU A 51 -9.01 18.08 17.78
C LEU A 51 -8.76 17.10 16.63
N GLY A 52 -9.86 16.57 16.05
CA GLY A 52 -9.82 15.68 14.90
C GLY A 52 -9.24 16.32 13.63
N ALA A 53 -9.34 17.63 13.47
CA ALA A 53 -8.79 18.37 12.33
C ALA A 53 -7.26 18.43 12.33
N ILE A 54 -6.59 18.25 13.49
CA ILE A 54 -5.13 18.34 13.63
C ILE A 54 -4.42 17.16 12.94
N SER A 55 -4.95 15.95 13.07
CA SER A 55 -4.38 14.76 12.39
C SER A 55 -5.37 13.60 12.38
N THR A 56 -5.19 12.68 11.40
CA THR A 56 -5.99 11.44 11.27
C THR A 56 -5.98 10.56 12.53
N ARG A 57 -4.93 10.68 13.37
CA ARG A 57 -4.82 9.95 14.63
C ARG A 57 -5.73 10.55 15.70
N TYR A 58 -5.71 11.87 15.86
CA TYR A 58 -6.60 12.58 16.78
C TYR A 58 -8.03 12.48 16.33
N GLN A 59 -8.29 12.43 15.04
CA GLN A 59 -9.61 12.17 14.48
C GLN A 59 -10.20 10.82 14.95
N ALA A 60 -9.40 9.75 14.92
CA ALA A 60 -9.84 8.44 15.41
C ALA A 60 -10.12 8.46 16.92
N ILE A 61 -9.29 9.16 17.72
CA ILE A 61 -9.51 9.32 19.16
C ILE A 61 -10.79 10.11 19.43
N ALA A 62 -11.00 11.21 18.68
CA ALA A 62 -12.18 12.06 18.81
C ALA A 62 -13.47 11.29 18.54
N TYR A 63 -13.54 10.54 17.45
CA TYR A 63 -14.73 9.71 17.15
C TYR A 63 -14.97 8.64 18.20
N ALA A 64 -13.92 7.95 18.66
CA ALA A 64 -14.06 6.95 19.70
C ALA A 64 -14.56 7.57 21.02
N THR A 65 -14.06 8.77 21.38
CA THR A 65 -14.49 9.49 22.60
C THR A 65 -15.94 9.95 22.49
N LEU A 66 -16.41 10.42 21.32
CA LEU A 66 -17.82 10.76 21.09
C LEU A 66 -18.75 9.54 21.26
N ILE A 67 -18.33 8.38 20.73
CA ILE A 67 -19.08 7.12 20.90
C ILE A 67 -19.15 6.76 22.40
N ILE A 68 -18.08 6.97 23.16
CA ILE A 68 -18.05 6.75 24.60
C ILE A 68 -19.01 7.70 25.33
N CYS A 69 -19.06 8.98 24.95
CA CYS A 69 -20.04 9.92 25.53
C CYS A 69 -21.48 9.40 25.37
N ILE A 70 -21.84 8.94 24.18
CA ILE A 70 -23.17 8.39 23.87
C ILE A 70 -23.42 7.11 24.68
N TYR A 71 -22.46 6.19 24.69
CA TYR A 71 -22.57 4.95 25.41
C TYR A 71 -22.73 5.17 26.93
N THR A 72 -21.93 6.06 27.52
CA THR A 72 -22.05 6.43 28.94
C THR A 72 -23.42 7.05 29.23
N SER A 73 -23.96 7.90 28.36
CA SER A 73 -25.28 8.48 28.54
C SER A 73 -26.38 7.41 28.59
N ILE A 74 -26.31 6.43 27.67
CA ILE A 74 -27.28 5.32 27.63
C ILE A 74 -27.15 4.44 28.89
N THR A 75 -25.93 4.16 29.34
CA THR A 75 -25.72 3.30 30.52
C THR A 75 -26.17 3.98 31.80
N VAL A 76 -25.96 5.29 31.97
CA VAL A 76 -26.44 6.07 33.13
C VAL A 76 -27.96 6.12 33.15
N ASP A 77 -28.61 6.30 32.00
CA ASP A 77 -30.08 6.28 31.90
C ASP A 77 -30.65 4.92 32.28
N GLN A 78 -30.06 3.83 31.79
CA GLN A 78 -30.49 2.47 32.14
C GLN A 78 -30.28 2.15 33.64
N GLN A 79 -29.22 2.67 34.26
CA GLN A 79 -28.96 2.47 35.69
C GLN A 79 -29.87 3.26 36.61
N ALA A 80 -30.44 4.38 36.16
CA ALA A 80 -31.48 5.12 36.91
C ALA A 80 -32.69 4.22 37.19
N HIS A 81 -32.89 3.15 36.43
CA HIS A 81 -33.95 2.16 36.56
C HIS A 81 -33.54 0.85 37.22
N ALA A 82 -32.23 0.64 37.51
CA ALA A 82 -31.68 -0.56 38.14
C ALA A 82 -31.08 -0.25 39.52
N LEU A 83 -30.95 -1.28 40.40
CA LEU A 83 -30.28 -1.16 41.69
C LEU A 83 -28.85 -0.60 41.50
N ALA A 84 -28.66 0.67 41.85
CA ALA A 84 -27.48 1.45 41.57
C ALA A 84 -26.24 0.96 42.33
N GLY A 85 -25.20 0.55 41.57
CA GLY A 85 -23.84 0.44 42.05
C GLY A 85 -23.19 1.83 42.21
N PRO A 86 -21.94 1.93 42.75
CA PRO A 86 -21.25 3.21 42.85
C PRO A 86 -20.99 3.82 41.47
N PHE A 87 -21.21 5.15 41.36
CA PHE A 87 -21.17 5.90 40.11
C PHE A 87 -19.83 5.70 39.29
N TRP A 88 -18.72 5.46 39.96
CA TRP A 88 -17.41 5.28 39.33
C TRP A 88 -17.17 3.88 38.74
N TRP A 89 -18.04 2.91 38.99
CA TRP A 89 -17.83 1.51 38.60
C TRP A 89 -17.85 1.29 37.08
N GLN A 90 -18.81 1.87 36.40
CA GLN A 90 -18.97 1.76 34.94
C GLN A 90 -17.85 2.44 34.15
N PRO A 91 -17.49 3.73 34.41
CA PRO A 91 -16.34 4.35 33.77
C PRO A 91 -15.04 3.58 33.98
N MET A 92 -14.84 3.03 35.18
CA MET A 92 -13.64 2.24 35.49
C MET A 92 -13.56 0.93 34.71
N LEU A 93 -14.67 0.21 34.55
CA LEU A 93 -14.70 -1.01 33.73
C LEU A 93 -14.39 -0.70 32.26
N LEU A 94 -14.95 0.38 31.73
CA LEU A 94 -14.69 0.81 30.36
C LEU A 94 -13.22 1.19 30.15
N LEU A 95 -12.65 1.96 31.08
CA LEU A 95 -11.23 2.32 31.08
C LEU A 95 -10.32 1.10 31.22
N ALA A 96 -10.68 0.14 32.08
CA ALA A 96 -9.92 -1.11 32.23
C ALA A 96 -9.90 -1.92 30.93
N GLY A 97 -11.04 -2.04 30.24
CA GLY A 97 -11.12 -2.69 28.93
C GLY A 97 -10.29 -1.99 27.87
N ALA A 98 -10.38 -0.65 27.79
CA ALA A 98 -9.58 0.14 26.87
C ALA A 98 -8.06 0.07 27.17
N ALA A 99 -7.70 0.10 28.47
CA ALA A 99 -6.31 -0.06 28.90
C ALA A 99 -5.76 -1.44 28.57
N TRP A 100 -6.54 -2.50 28.77
CA TRP A 100 -6.16 -3.88 28.45
C TRP A 100 -5.88 -4.04 26.94
N TYR A 101 -6.82 -3.58 26.08
CA TYR A 101 -6.63 -3.61 24.64
C TYR A 101 -5.40 -2.80 24.20
N GLY A 102 -5.24 -1.61 24.78
CA GLY A 102 -4.09 -0.75 24.50
C GLY A 102 -2.76 -1.38 24.92
N LEU A 103 -2.72 -2.03 26.08
CA LEU A 103 -1.54 -2.76 26.55
C LEU A 103 -1.17 -3.89 25.59
N LEU A 104 -2.14 -4.71 25.19
CA LEU A 104 -1.93 -5.77 24.20
C LEU A 104 -1.40 -5.21 22.89
N SER A 105 -1.92 -4.07 22.42
CA SER A 105 -1.46 -3.40 21.19
C SER A 105 0.00 -2.91 21.30
N VAL A 106 0.40 -2.40 22.47
CA VAL A 106 1.79 -1.99 22.73
C VAL A 106 2.71 -3.20 22.80
N VAL A 107 2.34 -4.25 23.53
CA VAL A 107 3.09 -5.52 23.63
C VAL A 107 3.29 -6.13 22.24
N TRP A 108 2.24 -6.20 21.43
CA TRP A 108 2.32 -6.69 20.05
C TRP A 108 3.31 -5.89 19.21
N CYS A 109 3.30 -4.55 19.35
CA CYS A 109 4.23 -3.67 18.64
C CYS A 109 5.69 -3.90 19.04
N VAL A 110 5.95 -4.24 20.31
CA VAL A 110 7.29 -4.55 20.82
C VAL A 110 7.76 -5.93 20.33
N LEU A 111 6.86 -6.92 20.31
CA LEU A 111 7.18 -8.29 19.88
C LEU A 111 7.40 -8.38 18.36
N PHE A 112 6.63 -7.63 17.56
CA PHE A 112 6.66 -7.69 16.10
C PHE A 112 7.00 -6.33 15.44
N PRO A 113 8.16 -5.74 15.71
CA PRO A 113 8.49 -4.38 15.26
C PRO A 113 8.57 -4.25 13.73
N ASN A 114 8.95 -5.30 12.99
CA ASN A 114 9.20 -5.25 11.54
C ASN A 114 7.99 -5.62 10.68
N GLN A 115 6.92 -6.10 11.28
CA GLN A 115 5.73 -6.57 10.55
C GLN A 115 5.09 -5.48 9.65
N PRO A 116 4.94 -4.21 10.07
CA PRO A 116 4.36 -3.19 9.21
C PRO A 116 5.14 -2.93 7.93
N VAL A 117 6.49 -2.84 8.01
CA VAL A 117 7.35 -2.61 6.82
C VAL A 117 7.29 -3.77 5.85
N GLN A 118 7.30 -4.99 6.36
CA GLN A 118 7.14 -6.20 5.57
C GLN A 118 5.81 -6.22 4.81
N GLN A 119 4.72 -5.84 5.47
CA GLN A 119 3.40 -5.76 4.84
C GLN A 119 3.34 -4.66 3.76
N PHE A 120 3.94 -3.48 3.99
CA PHE A 120 4.00 -2.42 2.99
C PHE A 120 4.79 -2.85 1.76
N LEU A 121 5.95 -3.49 1.94
CA LEU A 121 6.74 -4.01 0.81
C LEU A 121 6.01 -5.13 0.06
N ALA A 122 5.40 -6.07 0.77
CA ALA A 122 4.63 -7.12 0.13
C ALA A 122 3.46 -6.54 -0.69
N ARG A 123 2.76 -5.54 -0.15
CA ARG A 123 1.69 -4.83 -0.87
C ARG A 123 2.24 -4.09 -2.10
N LEU A 124 3.39 -3.44 -1.97
CA LEU A 124 4.03 -2.74 -3.08
C LEU A 124 4.32 -3.70 -4.25
N TYR A 125 4.94 -4.85 -4.00
CA TYR A 125 5.21 -5.85 -5.04
C TYR A 125 3.94 -6.48 -5.62
N ASP A 126 2.89 -6.62 -4.83
CA ASP A 126 1.58 -7.11 -5.27
C ASP A 126 0.91 -6.13 -6.27
N GLU A 127 0.89 -4.82 -5.93
CA GLU A 127 0.35 -3.79 -6.82
C GLU A 127 1.23 -3.61 -8.07
N LEU A 128 2.55 -3.72 -7.94
CA LEU A 128 3.49 -3.68 -9.05
C LEU A 128 3.28 -4.87 -10.01
N GLY A 129 3.12 -6.07 -9.47
CA GLY A 129 2.82 -7.27 -10.26
C GLY A 129 1.48 -7.16 -10.98
N ARG A 130 0.45 -6.57 -10.34
CA ARG A 130 -0.84 -6.28 -10.96
C ARG A 130 -0.69 -5.25 -12.10
N TYR A 131 0.07 -4.19 -11.88
CA TYR A 131 0.34 -3.15 -12.88
C TYR A 131 1.03 -3.74 -14.11
N LEU A 132 2.08 -4.56 -13.95
CA LEU A 132 2.78 -5.20 -15.06
C LEU A 132 1.89 -6.15 -15.84
N ARG A 133 1.01 -6.92 -15.18
CA ARG A 133 0.02 -7.79 -15.84
C ARG A 133 -1.02 -6.98 -16.62
N LEU A 134 -1.50 -5.87 -16.09
CA LEU A 134 -2.41 -4.99 -16.84
C LEU A 134 -1.69 -4.32 -18.01
N LYS A 135 -0.43 -3.95 -17.84
CA LYS A 135 0.39 -3.41 -18.93
C LYS A 135 0.64 -4.47 -20.01
N SER A 136 0.82 -5.73 -19.66
CA SER A 136 0.98 -6.82 -20.64
C SER A 136 -0.23 -6.93 -21.57
N GLN A 137 -1.45 -6.68 -21.07
CA GLN A 137 -2.67 -6.69 -21.87
C GLN A 137 -2.71 -5.60 -22.95
N MET A 138 -1.90 -4.53 -22.82
CA MET A 138 -1.79 -3.50 -23.85
C MET A 138 -1.06 -4.00 -25.11
N PHE A 139 -0.28 -5.08 -24.99
CA PHE A 139 0.45 -5.72 -26.09
C PHE A 139 -0.30 -6.91 -26.70
N GLU A 140 -1.54 -7.14 -26.27
CA GLU A 140 -2.35 -8.23 -26.79
C GLU A 140 -2.76 -7.96 -28.24
N PRO A 141 -2.39 -8.82 -29.23
CA PRO A 141 -2.63 -8.57 -30.64
C PRO A 141 -4.08 -8.91 -31.00
N VAL A 142 -5.05 -8.17 -30.44
CA VAL A 142 -6.48 -8.35 -30.69
C VAL A 142 -7.07 -7.04 -31.17
N ARG A 143 -7.81 -7.10 -32.29
CA ARG A 143 -8.54 -5.95 -32.86
C ARG A 143 -9.90 -5.76 -32.18
N GLY A 144 -10.37 -4.52 -32.13
CA GLY A 144 -11.70 -4.20 -31.60
C GLY A 144 -11.81 -4.11 -30.09
N ILE A 145 -10.69 -4.10 -29.38
CA ILE A 145 -10.67 -3.90 -27.92
C ILE A 145 -10.81 -2.41 -27.61
N ASN A 146 -11.58 -2.10 -26.57
CA ASN A 146 -11.64 -0.73 -26.05
C ASN A 146 -10.33 -0.36 -25.33
N MET A 147 -9.39 0.23 -26.08
CA MET A 147 -8.07 0.64 -25.57
C MET A 147 -8.18 1.76 -24.54
N GLU A 148 -9.20 2.63 -24.60
CA GLU A 148 -9.41 3.68 -23.59
C GLU A 148 -9.75 3.10 -22.22
N ALA A 149 -10.65 2.11 -22.17
CA ALA A 149 -10.97 1.41 -20.92
C ALA A 149 -9.75 0.72 -20.32
N ARG A 150 -8.90 0.09 -21.16
CA ARG A 150 -7.63 -0.51 -20.72
C ARG A 150 -6.65 0.55 -20.19
N ARG A 151 -6.51 1.68 -20.87
CA ARG A 151 -5.67 2.81 -20.43
C ARG A 151 -6.13 3.36 -19.08
N LEU A 152 -7.45 3.54 -18.90
CA LEU A 152 -8.01 3.98 -17.63
C LEU A 152 -7.71 3.00 -16.49
N THR A 153 -7.90 1.71 -16.74
CA THR A 153 -7.59 0.65 -15.76
C THR A 153 -6.11 0.63 -15.40
N LEU A 154 -5.23 0.80 -16.40
CA LEU A 154 -3.79 0.87 -16.20
C LEU A 154 -3.39 2.12 -15.40
N ALA A 155 -3.99 3.29 -15.68
CA ALA A 155 -3.76 4.52 -14.94
C ALA A 155 -4.19 4.39 -13.47
N GLN A 156 -5.32 3.76 -13.20
CA GLN A 156 -5.77 3.45 -11.83
C GLN A 156 -4.80 2.51 -11.11
N ALA A 157 -4.30 1.49 -11.81
CA ALA A 157 -3.30 0.58 -11.24
C ALA A 157 -1.97 1.31 -10.95
N ASN A 158 -1.52 2.20 -11.85
CA ASN A 158 -0.37 3.06 -11.63
C ASN A 158 -0.51 3.92 -10.37
N SER A 159 -1.67 4.55 -10.17
CA SER A 159 -1.97 5.34 -8.98
C SER A 159 -1.87 4.49 -7.69
N ARG A 160 -2.31 3.22 -7.73
CA ARG A 160 -2.17 2.30 -6.58
C ARG A 160 -0.71 1.94 -6.30
N VAL A 161 0.12 1.73 -7.33
CA VAL A 161 1.56 1.48 -7.16
C VAL A 161 2.22 2.69 -6.52
N VAL A 162 1.94 3.91 -6.99
CA VAL A 162 2.48 5.15 -6.40
C VAL A 162 2.06 5.31 -4.93
N ALA A 163 0.81 5.03 -4.61
CA ALA A 163 0.32 5.05 -3.22
C ALA A 163 1.05 4.00 -2.35
N ALA A 164 1.29 2.79 -2.89
CA ALA A 164 2.02 1.73 -2.19
C ALA A 164 3.51 2.07 -2.02
N LEU A 165 4.17 2.70 -3.02
CA LEU A 165 5.53 3.23 -2.93
C LEU A 165 5.65 4.26 -1.82
N ASN A 166 4.74 5.22 -1.76
CA ASN A 166 4.74 6.25 -0.70
C ASN A 166 4.53 5.63 0.68
N ALA A 167 3.61 4.67 0.83
CA ALA A 167 3.38 3.98 2.10
C ALA A 167 4.62 3.17 2.55
N ALA A 168 5.28 2.47 1.63
CA ALA A 168 6.50 1.72 1.91
C ALA A 168 7.66 2.66 2.27
N LYS A 169 7.82 3.78 1.55
CA LYS A 169 8.78 4.83 1.84
C LYS A 169 8.60 5.37 3.26
N ASP A 170 7.39 5.80 3.59
CA ASP A 170 7.08 6.35 4.92
C ASP A 170 7.36 5.33 6.02
N GLY A 171 7.00 4.07 5.80
CA GLY A 171 7.26 2.98 6.74
C GLY A 171 8.75 2.73 6.96
N LEU A 172 9.58 2.79 5.93
CA LEU A 172 11.03 2.57 5.98
C LEU A 172 11.76 3.79 6.57
N PHE A 173 11.53 4.99 6.02
CA PHE A 173 12.25 6.20 6.42
C PHE A 173 11.90 6.67 7.84
N ASN A 174 10.66 6.50 8.29
CA ASN A 174 10.28 6.78 9.66
C ASN A 174 11.05 5.93 10.69
N ARG A 175 11.65 4.82 10.30
CA ARG A 175 12.52 4.00 11.15
C ARG A 175 13.97 4.45 11.12
N MET A 176 14.46 4.92 9.98
CA MET A 176 15.87 5.37 9.81
C MET A 176 16.14 6.69 10.51
N THR A 177 15.21 7.64 10.46
CA THR A 177 15.36 8.98 11.08
C THR A 177 15.46 8.95 12.62
N ARG A 178 15.24 7.81 13.24
CA ARG A 178 15.23 7.64 14.72
C ARG A 178 16.54 7.15 15.33
N GLY A 179 17.64 7.20 14.58
CA GLY A 179 18.99 6.86 15.12
C GLY A 179 19.19 5.38 15.47
N ILE A 180 18.32 4.49 15.04
CA ILE A 180 18.53 3.06 15.14
C ILE A 180 19.52 2.67 14.04
N ARG A 181 20.69 2.12 14.41
CA ARG A 181 21.64 1.57 13.44
C ARG A 181 20.90 0.63 12.48
N PRO A 182 21.05 0.80 11.16
CA PRO A 182 20.33 -0.03 10.19
C PRO A 182 20.71 -1.50 10.38
N THR A 183 19.77 -2.29 10.80
CA THR A 183 19.94 -3.73 10.94
C THR A 183 20.07 -4.32 9.52
N ARG A 184 20.84 -5.40 9.32
CA ARG A 184 21.00 -6.12 8.05
C ARG A 184 19.64 -6.36 7.34
N ARG A 185 18.58 -6.59 8.11
CA ARG A 185 17.21 -6.78 7.61
C ARG A 185 16.58 -5.49 7.06
N ILE A 186 16.83 -4.35 7.69
CA ILE A 186 16.35 -3.04 7.20
C ILE A 186 17.03 -2.68 5.90
N ASN A 187 18.34 -2.93 5.79
CA ASN A 187 19.07 -2.71 4.53
C ASN A 187 18.51 -3.57 3.39
N ARG A 188 18.18 -4.83 3.63
CA ARG A 188 17.51 -5.68 2.63
C ARG A 188 16.16 -5.11 2.20
N TYR A 189 15.35 -4.62 3.14
CA TYR A 189 14.06 -3.98 2.80
C TYR A 189 14.22 -2.68 2.01
N LEU A 190 15.28 -1.91 2.28
CA LEU A 190 15.62 -0.73 1.49
C LEU A 190 16.02 -1.11 0.06
N THR A 191 16.87 -2.12 -0.10
CA THR A 191 17.23 -2.63 -1.42
C THR A 191 16.00 -3.07 -2.20
N LEU A 192 15.10 -3.85 -1.60
CA LEU A 192 13.84 -4.26 -2.22
C LEU A 192 12.95 -3.06 -2.57
N TYR A 193 12.91 -2.02 -1.74
CA TYR A 193 12.15 -0.80 -2.05
C TYR A 193 12.71 -0.09 -3.29
N PHE A 194 14.04 0.10 -3.38
CA PHE A 194 14.65 0.76 -4.53
C PHE A 194 14.51 -0.07 -5.82
N ILE A 195 14.62 -1.39 -5.73
CA ILE A 195 14.31 -2.30 -6.84
C ILE A 195 12.89 -2.10 -7.34
N ALA A 196 11.89 -2.07 -6.44
CA ALA A 196 10.51 -1.85 -6.82
C ALA A 196 10.26 -0.47 -7.45
N GLN A 197 10.94 0.57 -6.94
CA GLN A 197 10.88 1.92 -7.50
C GLN A 197 11.45 1.95 -8.93
N ASP A 198 12.62 1.35 -9.15
CA ASP A 198 13.26 1.32 -10.48
C ASP A 198 12.42 0.50 -11.48
N ILE A 199 11.86 -0.65 -11.07
CA ILE A 199 10.91 -1.42 -11.87
C ILE A 199 9.71 -0.57 -12.28
N HIS A 200 9.10 0.15 -11.34
CA HIS A 200 7.95 1.00 -11.62
C HIS A 200 8.30 2.14 -12.58
N GLU A 201 9.42 2.83 -12.36
CA GLU A 201 9.88 3.94 -13.20
C GLU A 201 10.09 3.49 -14.65
N ARG A 202 10.79 2.36 -14.86
CA ARG A 202 11.02 1.78 -16.19
C ARG A 202 9.72 1.30 -16.83
N ALA A 203 8.85 0.66 -16.06
CA ALA A 203 7.58 0.21 -16.58
C ALA A 203 6.63 1.37 -16.93
N SER A 204 6.71 2.51 -16.24
CA SER A 204 5.86 3.68 -16.51
C SER A 204 6.40 4.62 -17.58
N SER A 205 7.72 4.59 -17.87
CA SER A 205 8.37 5.51 -18.80
C SER A 205 8.08 5.25 -20.28
N SER A 206 7.56 4.09 -20.66
CA SER A 206 7.23 3.77 -22.03
C SER A 206 5.83 4.34 -22.39
N HIS A 207 5.82 5.43 -23.16
CA HIS A 207 4.62 6.01 -23.77
C HIS A 207 4.52 5.56 -25.24
N ASP A 208 4.33 4.26 -25.44
CA ASP A 208 4.20 3.71 -26.78
C ASP A 208 2.79 3.90 -27.31
N SER A 209 2.66 4.19 -28.61
CA SER A 209 1.38 4.15 -29.31
C SER A 209 1.00 2.69 -29.59
N TYR A 210 0.42 2.03 -28.58
CA TYR A 210 0.08 0.61 -28.62
C TYR A 210 -0.76 0.21 -29.83
N GLU A 211 -1.68 1.08 -30.28
CA GLU A 211 -2.49 0.85 -31.48
C GLU A 211 -1.63 0.74 -32.73
N GLN A 212 -0.72 1.69 -32.92
CA GLN A 212 0.19 1.67 -34.08
C GLN A 212 1.14 0.45 -34.03
N LEU A 213 1.61 0.08 -32.84
CA LEU A 213 2.42 -1.13 -32.64
C LEU A 213 1.63 -2.38 -32.99
N THR A 214 0.39 -2.49 -32.52
CA THR A 214 -0.48 -3.64 -32.79
C THR A 214 -0.80 -3.73 -34.28
N ASP A 215 -1.17 -2.65 -34.93
CA ASP A 215 -1.50 -2.64 -36.35
C ASP A 215 -0.30 -2.98 -37.23
N THR A 216 0.87 -2.42 -36.90
CA THR A 216 2.08 -2.63 -37.69
C THR A 216 2.65 -4.03 -37.53
N PHE A 217 2.66 -4.56 -36.30
CA PHE A 217 3.25 -5.85 -35.96
C PHE A 217 2.21 -6.97 -35.75
N PHE A 218 0.98 -6.76 -36.21
CA PHE A 218 -0.13 -7.71 -36.00
C PHE A 218 0.19 -9.13 -36.48
N HIS A 219 0.89 -9.27 -37.60
CA HIS A 219 1.28 -10.54 -38.20
C HIS A 219 2.62 -11.09 -37.67
N SER A 220 3.24 -10.42 -36.71
CA SER A 220 4.48 -10.88 -36.05
C SER A 220 4.18 -11.40 -34.64
N ASP A 221 5.02 -12.30 -34.17
CA ASP A 221 4.94 -12.85 -32.80
C ASP A 221 5.46 -11.90 -31.71
N VAL A 222 6.08 -10.78 -32.10
CA VAL A 222 6.76 -9.84 -31.19
C VAL A 222 5.81 -9.29 -30.12
N MET A 223 4.59 -8.90 -30.53
CA MET A 223 3.59 -8.35 -29.60
C MET A 223 3.21 -9.40 -28.54
N PHE A 224 2.94 -10.61 -28.96
CA PHE A 224 2.66 -11.73 -28.04
C PHE A 224 3.85 -12.02 -27.10
N ARG A 225 5.08 -11.96 -27.60
CA ARG A 225 6.29 -12.18 -26.77
C ARG A 225 6.48 -11.06 -25.77
N CYS A 226 6.25 -9.78 -26.13
CA CYS A 226 6.24 -8.66 -25.19
C CYS A 226 5.19 -8.85 -24.09
N GLN A 227 3.96 -9.23 -24.47
CA GLN A 227 2.89 -9.55 -23.53
C GLN A 227 3.33 -10.64 -22.55
N ARG A 228 3.89 -11.75 -23.08
CA ARG A 228 4.32 -12.90 -22.27
C ARG A 228 5.40 -12.53 -21.25
N VAL A 229 6.43 -11.80 -21.67
CA VAL A 229 7.50 -11.35 -20.76
C VAL A 229 6.94 -10.50 -19.63
N LEU A 230 6.14 -9.47 -19.95
CA LEU A 230 5.53 -8.59 -18.95
C LEU A 230 4.61 -9.35 -17.98
N ALA A 231 3.82 -10.31 -18.49
CA ALA A 231 2.93 -11.13 -17.67
C ALA A 231 3.72 -12.00 -16.69
N LEU A 232 4.81 -12.64 -17.14
CA LEU A 232 5.68 -13.46 -16.31
C LEU A 232 6.45 -12.62 -15.28
N GLN A 233 6.94 -11.46 -15.64
CA GLN A 233 7.58 -10.52 -14.69
C GLN A 233 6.57 -10.01 -13.65
N GLY A 234 5.32 -9.77 -14.05
CA GLY A 234 4.24 -9.44 -13.13
C GLY A 234 3.93 -10.59 -12.16
N HIS A 235 4.02 -11.83 -12.63
CA HIS A 235 3.87 -13.03 -11.78
C HIS A 235 5.02 -13.15 -10.79
N ALA A 236 6.26 -12.97 -11.23
CA ALA A 236 7.44 -12.96 -10.38
C ALA A 236 7.37 -11.91 -9.26
N CYS A 237 6.85 -10.70 -9.56
CA CYS A 237 6.59 -9.70 -8.53
C CYS A 237 5.57 -10.19 -7.49
N HIS A 238 4.52 -10.90 -7.92
CA HIS A 238 3.53 -11.46 -7.00
C HIS A 238 4.10 -12.58 -6.12
N GLU A 239 4.91 -13.47 -6.69
CA GLU A 239 5.64 -14.51 -5.94
C GLU A 239 6.60 -13.90 -4.90
N LEU A 240 7.33 -12.84 -5.29
CA LEU A 240 8.17 -12.10 -4.37
C LEU A 240 7.35 -11.45 -3.23
N ALA A 241 6.18 -10.90 -3.53
CA ALA A 241 5.26 -10.37 -2.52
C ALA A 241 4.85 -11.45 -1.52
N GLN A 242 4.55 -12.66 -1.99
CA GLN A 242 4.22 -13.81 -1.14
C GLN A 242 5.42 -14.22 -0.28
N ALA A 243 6.61 -14.35 -0.88
CA ALA A 243 7.84 -14.69 -0.15
C ALA A 243 8.14 -13.68 0.97
N ILE A 244 7.95 -12.38 0.69
CA ILE A 244 8.09 -11.32 1.69
C ILE A 244 7.06 -11.50 2.83
N ARG A 245 5.79 -11.82 2.54
CA ARG A 245 4.73 -12.03 3.56
C ARG A 245 5.05 -13.18 4.50
N VAL A 246 5.53 -14.30 3.93
CA VAL A 246 5.80 -15.54 4.68
C VAL A 246 7.21 -15.55 5.28
N ARG A 247 8.05 -14.56 4.96
CA ARG A 247 9.47 -14.47 5.35
C ARG A 247 10.32 -15.62 4.82
N GLN A 248 9.96 -16.14 3.67
CA GLN A 248 10.75 -17.14 2.98
C GLN A 248 11.73 -16.49 1.99
N PRO A 249 12.85 -17.15 1.68
CA PRO A 249 13.72 -16.72 0.59
C PRO A 249 12.93 -16.80 -0.73
N TYR A 250 13.01 -15.76 -1.54
CA TYR A 250 12.48 -15.79 -2.90
C TYR A 250 13.52 -16.40 -3.83
N VAL A 251 13.09 -17.36 -4.62
CA VAL A 251 13.89 -17.95 -5.70
C VAL A 251 13.18 -17.63 -7.01
N LYS A 252 13.83 -16.84 -7.85
CA LYS A 252 13.27 -16.45 -9.14
C LYS A 252 13.25 -17.64 -10.09
N GLY A 253 12.10 -17.87 -10.73
CA GLY A 253 11.96 -18.86 -11.79
C GLY A 253 12.65 -18.42 -13.11
N GLU A 254 12.99 -19.38 -13.98
CA GLU A 254 13.66 -19.11 -15.28
C GLU A 254 12.69 -18.73 -16.39
N ALA A 255 11.37 -18.86 -16.18
CA ALA A 255 10.35 -18.70 -17.24
C ALA A 255 10.38 -17.30 -17.88
N SER A 256 10.57 -16.23 -17.09
CA SER A 256 10.65 -14.86 -17.61
C SER A 256 11.94 -14.58 -18.36
N ALA A 257 13.06 -15.17 -17.93
CA ALA A 257 14.34 -15.07 -18.60
C ALA A 257 14.32 -15.77 -19.97
N LEU A 258 13.75 -16.97 -20.05
CA LEU A 258 13.58 -17.70 -21.31
C LEU A 258 12.67 -16.93 -22.28
N ALA A 259 11.55 -16.40 -21.77
CA ALA A 259 10.65 -15.59 -22.60
C ALA A 259 11.32 -14.31 -23.13
N LEU A 260 12.25 -13.73 -22.36
CA LEU A 260 13.04 -12.56 -22.80
C LEU A 260 14.01 -12.93 -23.93
N VAL A 261 14.67 -14.09 -23.86
CA VAL A 261 15.53 -14.61 -24.94
C VAL A 261 14.72 -14.81 -26.22
N ASP A 262 13.53 -15.39 -26.10
CA ASP A 262 12.61 -15.56 -27.23
C ASP A 262 12.20 -14.21 -27.86
N LEU A 263 11.93 -13.19 -27.03
CA LEU A 263 11.60 -11.84 -27.50
C LEU A 263 12.80 -11.22 -28.25
N GLN A 264 14.01 -11.35 -27.72
CA GLN A 264 15.22 -10.84 -28.36
C GLN A 264 15.50 -11.52 -29.70
N ALA A 265 15.29 -12.83 -29.81
CA ALA A 265 15.40 -13.59 -31.04
C ALA A 265 14.40 -13.10 -32.09
N SER A 266 13.14 -12.88 -31.72
CA SER A 266 12.10 -12.35 -32.59
C SER A 266 12.43 -10.92 -33.08
N LEU A 267 12.93 -10.05 -32.22
CA LEU A 267 13.35 -8.70 -32.59
C LEU A 267 14.57 -8.71 -33.53
N SER A 268 15.52 -9.64 -33.35
CA SER A 268 16.68 -9.77 -34.24
C SER A 268 16.25 -10.22 -35.64
N TRP A 269 15.29 -11.15 -35.71
CA TRP A 269 14.71 -11.60 -36.98
C TRP A 269 13.99 -10.46 -37.73
N LEU A 270 13.14 -9.66 -37.04
CA LEU A 270 12.48 -8.51 -37.61
C LEU A 270 13.45 -7.46 -38.17
N ARG A 271 14.60 -7.26 -37.52
CA ARG A 271 15.64 -6.35 -38.00
C ARG A 271 16.30 -6.83 -39.28
N GLY A 272 16.40 -8.13 -39.49
CA GLY A 272 16.99 -8.76 -40.68
C GLY A 272 16.08 -8.83 -41.90
N MET A 273 14.77 -8.51 -41.73
CA MET A 273 13.82 -8.57 -42.84
C MET A 273 14.09 -7.48 -43.88
N PRO A 274 14.17 -7.82 -45.18
CA PRO A 274 14.28 -6.84 -46.28
C PRO A 274 13.05 -5.92 -46.27
N GLY A 275 13.24 -4.60 -46.47
CA GLY A 275 12.16 -3.61 -46.51
C GLY A 275 11.70 -3.04 -45.16
N THR A 276 12.02 -3.69 -44.02
CA THR A 276 11.63 -3.21 -42.68
C THR A 276 12.28 -1.87 -42.33
N LEU A 277 13.45 -1.58 -42.88
CA LEU A 277 14.21 -0.34 -42.66
C LEU A 277 13.92 0.79 -43.65
N GLU A 278 13.19 0.51 -44.71
CA GLU A 278 12.91 1.51 -45.77
C GLU A 278 11.81 2.50 -45.33
N GLN A 279 10.82 2.05 -44.55
CA GLN A 279 9.73 2.91 -44.10
C GLN A 279 10.09 3.58 -42.76
N PRO A 280 10.00 4.92 -42.65
CA PRO A 280 10.38 5.67 -41.46
C PRO A 280 9.55 5.28 -40.20
N ILE A 281 8.26 4.98 -40.40
CA ILE A 281 7.34 4.55 -39.35
C ILE A 281 7.80 3.20 -38.76
N TRP A 282 8.12 2.23 -39.57
CA TRP A 282 8.62 0.93 -39.15
C TRP A 282 9.90 1.05 -38.33
N ARG A 283 10.85 1.89 -38.79
CA ARG A 283 12.07 2.17 -38.06
C ARG A 283 11.83 2.77 -36.66
N GLN A 284 10.89 3.70 -36.59
CA GLN A 284 10.54 4.33 -35.30
C GLN A 284 9.92 3.32 -34.35
N LEU A 285 8.92 2.56 -34.78
CA LEU A 285 8.22 1.56 -33.96
C LEU A 285 9.15 0.42 -33.55
N LEU A 286 10.04 -0.03 -34.44
CA LEU A 286 11.03 -1.04 -34.12
C LEU A 286 12.04 -0.53 -33.06
N ARG A 287 12.44 0.75 -33.11
CA ARG A 287 13.28 1.36 -32.05
C ARG A 287 12.55 1.37 -30.71
N SER A 288 11.25 1.71 -30.68
CA SER A 288 10.42 1.67 -29.46
C SER A 288 10.37 0.25 -28.88
N LEU A 289 10.13 -0.76 -29.72
CA LEU A 289 10.14 -2.17 -29.26
C LEU A 289 11.51 -2.62 -28.73
N VAL A 290 12.60 -2.18 -29.36
CA VAL A 290 13.95 -2.48 -28.86
C VAL A 290 14.23 -1.79 -27.54
N ALA A 291 13.81 -0.53 -27.38
CA ALA A 291 13.92 0.18 -26.11
C ALA A 291 13.08 -0.51 -25.02
N LEU A 292 11.88 -0.94 -25.36
CA LEU A 292 11.04 -1.74 -24.47
C LEU A 292 11.74 -3.05 -24.06
N ALA A 293 12.28 -3.82 -25.00
CA ALA A 293 12.99 -5.08 -24.70
C ALA A 293 14.20 -4.85 -23.80
N ARG A 294 14.93 -3.75 -23.94
CA ARG A 294 16.03 -3.37 -23.03
C ARG A 294 15.48 -3.06 -21.62
N ASN A 295 14.37 -2.33 -21.52
CA ASN A 295 13.75 -2.08 -20.22
C ASN A 295 13.30 -3.38 -19.56
N LEU A 296 12.71 -4.32 -20.32
CA LEU A 296 12.31 -5.63 -19.84
C LEU A 296 13.52 -6.48 -19.39
N ALA A 297 14.65 -6.39 -20.08
CA ALA A 297 15.90 -7.06 -19.67
C ALA A 297 16.40 -6.50 -18.33
N THR A 298 16.42 -5.18 -18.18
CA THR A 298 16.80 -4.55 -16.91
C THR A 298 15.84 -4.92 -15.77
N LEU A 299 14.55 -5.01 -16.06
CA LEU A 299 13.53 -5.50 -15.13
C LEU A 299 13.82 -6.92 -14.66
N GLU A 300 14.24 -7.78 -15.60
CA GLU A 300 14.63 -9.16 -15.32
C GLU A 300 15.84 -9.24 -14.37
N ASP A 301 16.85 -8.40 -14.60
CA ASP A 301 18.03 -8.29 -13.74
C ASP A 301 17.66 -7.79 -12.33
N GLN A 302 16.75 -6.82 -12.23
CA GLN A 302 16.23 -6.29 -10.96
C GLN A 302 15.51 -7.38 -10.15
N LEU A 303 14.68 -8.18 -10.79
CA LEU A 303 14.02 -9.32 -10.14
C LEU A 303 15.02 -10.40 -9.71
N GLY A 304 16.11 -10.59 -10.48
CA GLY A 304 17.23 -11.44 -10.09
C GLY A 304 17.94 -10.95 -8.83
N GLN A 305 18.20 -9.65 -8.72
CA GLN A 305 18.79 -9.04 -7.52
C GLN A 305 17.89 -9.16 -6.29
N ALA A 306 16.58 -9.15 -6.46
CA ALA A 306 15.62 -9.35 -5.36
C ALA A 306 15.64 -10.79 -4.83
N SER A 307 16.11 -11.76 -5.63
CA SER A 307 16.28 -13.18 -5.26
C SER A 307 17.49 -13.45 -4.38
N ALA A 308 18.45 -12.54 -4.28
CA ALA A 308 19.73 -12.71 -3.57
C ALA A 308 19.63 -12.55 -2.03
#